data_cf1bc3f879bfb75d1fd78a88f24fa0ff
#
_entry.id   cf1bc3f879bfb75d1fd78a88f24fa0ff
#
_cell.length_a   1.000
_cell.length_b   1.000
_cell.length_c   1.000
_cell.angle_alpha   90.00
_cell.angle_beta   90.00
_cell.angle_gamma   90.00
#
_symmetry.space_group_name_H-M   'P 1'
#
loop_
_entity.id
_entity.type
_entity.pdbx_description
1 polymer ?
#
loop_
_entity_poly.entity_id
_entity_poly.type
_entity_poly.pdbx_seq_one_letter_code
_entity_poly.pdbx_strand_id
1 'polypeptide(L)'
;ALPGVVGADDRKAVTASGHPWNAVGQVNIGGYRARGQCTGTLVRPNLVITAAHCLMNEVTSKPHPLRHIHFLSGVRGGTHTARAKAKCLRFLDGYDFVAEKAARGVPLSALYLDVAAIVLDGALPIEPAAIAVEQAPAPGEPLVHAAYPASRRYQLQAHMGCRLLNAPENVPVWLNDCDTEPSSSGGPVFVEADKRLRLAAVMVGAGPRGNTAIPLATWQELLDGKGCN
;
A
#
# COMPACT_ATOMS: atom_id res chain seq x y z
N ALA A 1 4.29 18.81 -13.84
CA ALA A 1 4.24 18.15 -12.52
C ALA A 1 4.00 16.66 -12.74
N LEU A 2 4.66 15.82 -11.97
CA LEU A 2 4.40 14.37 -11.99
C LEU A 2 3.04 14.14 -11.31
N PRO A 3 2.13 13.32 -11.88
CA PRO A 3 0.89 12.97 -11.23
C PRO A 3 1.16 12.37 -9.84
N GLY A 4 0.51 12.91 -8.80
CA GLY A 4 0.67 12.45 -7.43
C GLY A 4 1.79 13.15 -6.62
N VAL A 5 2.59 14.03 -7.24
CA VAL A 5 3.52 14.90 -6.52
C VAL A 5 2.84 16.24 -6.27
N VAL A 6 2.72 16.61 -5.00
CA VAL A 6 2.02 17.83 -4.56
C VAL A 6 3.06 18.90 -4.23
N GLY A 7 3.31 19.81 -5.19
CA GLY A 7 4.34 20.82 -5.05
C GLY A 7 5.73 20.33 -5.47
N ALA A 8 6.71 20.44 -4.60
CA ALA A 8 8.04 19.83 -4.77
C ALA A 8 7.98 18.34 -4.44
N ASP A 9 8.88 17.54 -5.02
CA ASP A 9 9.03 16.13 -4.64
C ASP A 9 9.85 16.04 -3.33
N ASP A 10 9.16 15.81 -2.23
CA ASP A 10 9.75 15.74 -0.88
C ASP A 10 10.12 14.32 -0.46
N ARG A 11 9.98 13.35 -1.35
CA ARG A 11 10.39 11.96 -1.09
C ARG A 11 11.91 11.84 -0.99
N LYS A 12 12.36 11.10 0.01
CA LYS A 12 13.77 10.80 0.24
C LYS A 12 14.01 9.29 0.30
N ALA A 13 15.19 8.88 -0.17
CA ALA A 13 15.61 7.49 -0.06
C ALA A 13 15.70 7.07 1.42
N VAL A 14 15.08 5.95 1.76
CA VAL A 14 15.20 5.34 3.08
C VAL A 14 16.47 4.51 3.11
N THR A 15 17.45 4.93 3.88
CA THR A 15 18.73 4.22 4.05
C THR A 15 18.68 3.19 5.19
N ALA A 16 17.80 3.40 6.18
CA ALA A 16 17.61 2.46 7.28
C ALA A 16 17.05 1.13 6.79
N SER A 17 17.61 0.03 7.31
CA SER A 17 17.24 -1.35 6.94
C SER A 17 16.38 -2.06 7.99
N GLY A 18 16.18 -1.44 9.15
CA GLY A 18 15.41 -1.99 10.26
C GLY A 18 13.90 -1.73 10.15
N HIS A 19 13.18 -2.17 11.20
CA HIS A 19 11.75 -1.91 11.37
C HIS A 19 11.45 -0.41 11.53
N PRO A 20 10.38 0.13 10.93
CA PRO A 20 9.36 -0.59 10.15
C PRO A 20 9.67 -0.71 8.64
N TRP A 21 10.80 -0.19 8.18
CA TRP A 21 11.11 -0.06 6.75
C TRP A 21 11.29 -1.40 6.04
N ASN A 22 11.79 -2.43 6.75
CA ASN A 22 11.92 -3.78 6.21
C ASN A 22 10.59 -4.54 6.12
N ALA A 23 9.54 -4.08 6.80
CA ALA A 23 8.19 -4.60 6.60
C ALA A 23 7.52 -4.08 5.32
N VAL A 24 8.06 -3.01 4.73
CA VAL A 24 7.60 -2.48 3.43
C VAL A 24 8.33 -3.22 2.30
N GLY A 25 7.60 -3.68 1.31
CA GLY A 25 8.15 -4.47 0.22
C GLY A 25 7.50 -4.20 -1.12
N GLN A 26 8.11 -4.75 -2.17
CA GLN A 26 7.53 -4.78 -3.50
C GLN A 26 6.49 -5.89 -3.60
N VAL A 27 5.36 -5.60 -4.20
CA VAL A 27 4.39 -6.56 -4.70
C VAL A 27 4.66 -6.69 -6.21
N ASN A 28 5.33 -7.75 -6.61
CA ASN A 28 5.74 -7.98 -7.99
C ASN A 28 4.80 -8.94 -8.69
N ILE A 29 4.36 -8.54 -9.87
CA ILE A 29 3.56 -9.36 -10.78
C ILE A 29 4.44 -9.86 -11.92
N GLY A 30 4.37 -11.15 -12.23
CA GLY A 30 5.21 -11.80 -13.25
C GLY A 30 6.45 -12.47 -12.67
N GLY A 31 6.54 -12.55 -11.35
CA GLY A 31 7.61 -13.22 -10.63
C GLY A 31 8.75 -12.30 -10.22
N TYR A 32 9.94 -12.87 -10.12
CA TYR A 32 11.13 -12.17 -9.62
C TYR A 32 11.54 -10.96 -10.50
N ARG A 33 11.36 -11.08 -11.81
CA ARG A 33 11.49 -9.96 -12.75
C ARG A 33 10.09 -9.40 -13.02
N ALA A 34 9.72 -8.41 -12.25
CA ALA A 34 8.39 -7.83 -12.31
C ALA A 34 8.04 -7.28 -13.70
N ARG A 35 6.89 -7.69 -14.23
CA ARG A 35 6.22 -7.03 -15.37
C ARG A 35 5.30 -5.91 -14.89
N GLY A 36 4.77 -6.04 -13.67
CA GLY A 36 4.04 -5.02 -12.93
C GLY A 36 4.57 -4.98 -11.50
N GLN A 37 4.52 -3.82 -10.89
CA GLN A 37 5.00 -3.61 -9.53
C GLN A 37 4.09 -2.65 -8.78
N CYS A 38 3.83 -3.02 -7.54
CA CYS A 38 3.25 -2.16 -6.51
C CYS A 38 4.07 -2.26 -5.22
N THR A 39 3.58 -1.61 -4.19
CA THR A 39 4.13 -1.67 -2.84
C THR A 39 3.14 -2.40 -1.93
N GLY A 40 3.63 -3.04 -0.88
CA GLY A 40 2.82 -3.67 0.15
C GLY A 40 3.51 -3.61 1.50
N THR A 41 2.76 -3.92 2.54
CA THR A 41 3.26 -3.91 3.92
C THR A 41 2.97 -5.24 4.60
N LEU A 42 4.01 -5.87 5.13
CA LEU A 42 3.88 -7.07 5.97
C LEU A 42 3.26 -6.66 7.31
N VAL A 43 2.09 -7.20 7.62
CA VAL A 43 1.31 -6.89 8.84
C VAL A 43 1.19 -8.08 9.79
N ARG A 44 1.49 -9.27 9.31
CA ARG A 44 1.71 -10.51 10.06
C ARG A 44 2.83 -11.30 9.38
N PRO A 45 3.42 -12.30 10.02
CA PRO A 45 4.55 -13.04 9.41
C PRO A 45 4.29 -13.58 8.01
N ASN A 46 3.02 -13.84 7.65
CA ASN A 46 2.61 -14.36 6.36
C ASN A 46 1.45 -13.57 5.72
N LEU A 47 1.23 -12.32 6.12
CA LEU A 47 0.14 -11.49 5.60
C LEU A 47 0.65 -10.13 5.16
N VAL A 48 0.40 -9.78 3.91
CA VAL A 48 0.74 -8.48 3.32
C VAL A 48 -0.54 -7.73 2.96
N ILE A 49 -0.62 -6.45 3.29
CA ILE A 49 -1.67 -5.53 2.83
C ILE A 49 -1.13 -4.71 1.67
N THR A 50 -1.95 -4.57 0.63
CA THR A 50 -1.66 -3.78 -0.57
C THR A 50 -2.93 -3.22 -1.19
N ALA A 51 -2.84 -2.45 -2.28
CA ALA A 51 -4.01 -2.04 -3.05
C ALA A 51 -4.58 -3.22 -3.87
N ALA A 52 -5.89 -3.36 -3.90
CA ALA A 52 -6.56 -4.47 -4.58
C ALA A 52 -6.31 -4.44 -6.10
N HIS A 53 -6.33 -3.26 -6.72
CA HIS A 53 -6.06 -3.12 -8.16
C HIS A 53 -4.68 -3.64 -8.57
N CYS A 54 -3.71 -3.63 -7.66
CA CYS A 54 -2.37 -4.17 -7.90
C CYS A 54 -2.36 -5.67 -8.21
N LEU A 55 -3.38 -6.38 -7.74
CA LEU A 55 -3.51 -7.84 -7.89
C LEU A 55 -4.37 -8.23 -9.09
N MET A 56 -4.95 -7.25 -9.78
CA MET A 56 -5.89 -7.44 -10.88
C MET A 56 -5.22 -7.27 -12.25
N ASN A 57 -5.55 -8.15 -13.17
CA ASN A 57 -5.10 -8.04 -14.55
C ASN A 57 -5.99 -7.07 -15.33
N GLU A 58 -5.40 -6.02 -15.87
CA GLU A 58 -6.09 -4.94 -16.59
C GLU A 58 -6.86 -5.41 -17.83
N VAL A 59 -6.38 -6.47 -18.48
CA VAL A 59 -6.98 -6.99 -19.72
C VAL A 59 -8.17 -7.91 -19.40
N THR A 60 -7.97 -8.84 -18.46
CA THR A 60 -8.99 -9.86 -18.15
C THR A 60 -9.94 -9.44 -17.05
N SER A 61 -9.63 -8.37 -16.30
CA SER A 61 -10.34 -7.92 -15.10
C SER A 61 -10.50 -9.03 -14.04
N LYS A 62 -9.56 -9.98 -14.02
CA LYS A 62 -9.48 -11.07 -13.04
C LYS A 62 -8.19 -10.95 -12.22
N PRO A 63 -8.13 -11.53 -11.02
CA PRO A 63 -6.88 -11.60 -10.28
C PRO A 63 -5.76 -12.26 -11.11
N HIS A 64 -4.54 -11.78 -10.93
CA HIS A 64 -3.37 -12.43 -11.49
C HIS A 64 -3.21 -13.85 -10.92
N PRO A 65 -2.68 -14.82 -11.68
CA PRO A 65 -2.36 -16.14 -11.14
C PRO A 65 -1.43 -16.04 -9.93
N LEU A 66 -1.74 -16.75 -8.84
CA LEU A 66 -1.00 -16.69 -7.58
C LEU A 66 0.51 -16.91 -7.74
N ARG A 67 0.89 -17.84 -8.64
CA ARG A 67 2.30 -18.13 -8.95
C ARG A 67 3.08 -16.93 -9.51
N HIS A 68 2.38 -15.90 -9.98
CA HIS A 68 2.99 -14.67 -10.52
C HIS A 68 3.08 -13.55 -9.49
N ILE A 69 2.46 -13.69 -8.31
CA ILE A 69 2.43 -12.66 -7.28
C ILE A 69 3.50 -12.98 -6.25
N HIS A 70 4.47 -12.08 -6.11
CA HIS A 70 5.59 -12.21 -5.18
C HIS A 70 5.67 -10.97 -4.30
N PHE A 71 5.95 -11.17 -3.02
CA PHE A 71 6.31 -10.10 -2.10
C PHE A 71 7.81 -10.19 -1.78
N LEU A 72 8.52 -9.08 -1.97
CA LEU A 72 9.94 -8.92 -1.68
C LEU A 72 10.10 -7.83 -0.62
N SER A 73 10.47 -8.23 0.58
CA SER A 73 10.69 -7.32 1.72
C SER A 73 12.08 -6.69 1.66
N GLY A 74 12.17 -5.43 2.04
CA GLY A 74 13.44 -4.74 2.25
C GLY A 74 14.32 -4.66 1.00
N VAL A 75 13.73 -4.39 -0.16
CA VAL A 75 14.48 -4.25 -1.41
C VAL A 75 15.42 -3.04 -1.35
N ARG A 76 16.69 -3.29 -1.68
CA ARG A 76 17.73 -2.27 -1.80
C ARG A 76 18.62 -2.63 -2.99
N GLY A 77 18.56 -1.83 -4.06
CA GLY A 77 19.28 -2.14 -5.28
C GLY A 77 18.88 -3.51 -5.83
N GLY A 78 19.85 -4.38 -6.08
CA GLY A 78 19.63 -5.74 -6.56
C GLY A 78 19.37 -6.80 -5.49
N THR A 79 19.24 -6.41 -4.20
CA THR A 79 19.06 -7.32 -3.06
C THR A 79 17.70 -7.14 -2.38
N HIS A 80 17.29 -8.12 -1.60
CA HIS A 80 16.10 -8.06 -0.74
C HIS A 80 16.36 -8.86 0.54
N THR A 81 15.65 -8.54 1.61
CA THR A 81 15.84 -9.22 2.89
C THR A 81 15.13 -10.57 2.93
N ALA A 82 13.89 -10.62 2.46
CA ALA A 82 13.10 -11.85 2.43
C ALA A 82 12.08 -11.79 1.28
N ARG A 83 11.58 -12.96 0.88
CA ARG A 83 10.56 -13.08 -0.16
C ARG A 83 9.65 -14.28 0.07
N ALA A 84 8.41 -14.18 -0.41
CA ALA A 84 7.48 -15.29 -0.52
C ALA A 84 6.51 -15.06 -1.69
N LYS A 85 5.82 -16.13 -2.12
CA LYS A 85 4.77 -16.09 -3.13
C LYS A 85 3.40 -16.01 -2.47
N ALA A 86 2.42 -15.55 -3.24
CA ALA A 86 1.03 -15.62 -2.81
C ALA A 86 0.56 -17.07 -2.73
N LYS A 87 -0.06 -17.41 -1.59
CA LYS A 87 -0.84 -18.64 -1.41
C LYS A 87 -2.30 -18.42 -1.76
N CYS A 88 -2.87 -17.30 -1.36
CA CYS A 88 -4.20 -16.81 -1.76
C CYS A 88 -4.31 -15.30 -1.58
N LEU A 89 -5.39 -14.75 -2.11
CA LEU A 89 -5.73 -13.34 -2.02
C LEU A 89 -7.05 -13.18 -1.26
N ARG A 90 -7.18 -12.09 -0.52
CA ARG A 90 -8.42 -11.68 0.12
C ARG A 90 -8.76 -10.28 -0.34
N PHE A 91 -9.96 -10.11 -0.84
CA PHE A 91 -10.53 -8.82 -1.21
C PHE A 91 -11.62 -8.44 -0.22
N LEU A 92 -11.88 -7.15 -0.08
CA LEU A 92 -13.02 -6.67 0.67
C LEU A 92 -14.32 -7.05 -0.05
N ASP A 93 -15.36 -7.35 0.72
CA ASP A 93 -16.67 -7.65 0.17
C ASP A 93 -17.20 -6.47 -0.66
N GLY A 94 -17.68 -6.77 -1.87
CA GLY A 94 -18.15 -5.75 -2.80
C GLY A 94 -17.06 -5.06 -3.63
N TYR A 95 -15.79 -5.44 -3.49
CA TYR A 95 -14.76 -4.92 -4.39
C TYR A 95 -15.04 -5.32 -5.85
N ASP A 96 -15.11 -4.34 -6.73
CA ASP A 96 -15.37 -4.52 -8.16
C ASP A 96 -14.34 -3.75 -8.99
N PHE A 97 -13.38 -4.47 -9.55
CA PHE A 97 -12.32 -3.88 -10.37
C PHE A 97 -12.83 -3.26 -11.66
N VAL A 98 -13.90 -3.80 -12.25
CA VAL A 98 -14.50 -3.25 -13.48
C VAL A 98 -15.12 -1.89 -13.19
N ALA A 99 -15.89 -1.80 -12.09
CA ALA A 99 -16.48 -0.54 -11.65
C ALA A 99 -15.40 0.48 -11.24
N GLU A 100 -14.37 0.06 -10.51
CA GLU A 100 -13.23 0.90 -10.15
C GLU A 100 -12.51 1.46 -11.37
N LYS A 101 -12.22 0.60 -12.36
CA LYS A 101 -11.55 0.98 -13.60
C LYS A 101 -12.38 1.97 -14.43
N ALA A 102 -13.71 1.78 -14.48
CA ALA A 102 -14.63 2.71 -15.12
C ALA A 102 -14.72 4.05 -14.39
N ALA A 103 -14.53 4.06 -13.08
CA ALA A 103 -14.58 5.24 -12.21
C ALA A 103 -13.28 6.05 -12.18
N ARG A 104 -12.20 5.60 -12.82
CA ARG A 104 -10.94 6.35 -12.88
C ARG A 104 -11.18 7.76 -13.45
N GLY A 105 -10.95 8.76 -12.60
CA GLY A 105 -11.25 10.16 -12.89
C GLY A 105 -12.61 10.67 -12.39
N VAL A 106 -13.38 9.85 -11.69
CA VAL A 106 -14.71 10.13 -11.10
C VAL A 106 -14.71 9.90 -9.58
N PRO A 107 -15.76 10.24 -8.82
CA PRO A 107 -15.70 10.44 -7.36
C PRO A 107 -15.02 9.34 -6.55
N LEU A 108 -14.32 9.75 -5.51
CA LEU A 108 -13.56 8.97 -4.52
C LEU A 108 -14.29 7.73 -3.96
N SER A 109 -15.62 7.72 -4.00
CA SER A 109 -16.47 6.64 -3.48
C SER A 109 -16.25 5.27 -4.13
N ALA A 110 -15.78 5.22 -5.38
CA ALA A 110 -15.51 3.96 -6.07
C ALA A 110 -14.17 3.33 -5.65
N LEU A 111 -13.29 4.07 -4.97
CA LEU A 111 -11.94 3.63 -4.60
C LEU A 111 -11.85 3.10 -3.16
N TYR A 112 -12.89 3.23 -2.32
CA TYR A 112 -12.76 2.94 -0.89
C TYR A 112 -12.62 1.44 -0.55
N LEU A 113 -12.92 0.54 -1.48
CA LEU A 113 -12.70 -0.90 -1.32
C LEU A 113 -11.39 -1.40 -1.97
N ASP A 114 -10.56 -0.48 -2.47
CA ASP A 114 -9.31 -0.82 -3.18
C ASP A 114 -8.17 -1.21 -2.22
N VAL A 115 -8.45 -2.14 -1.31
CA VAL A 115 -7.44 -2.76 -0.44
C VAL A 115 -7.63 -4.26 -0.46
N ALA A 116 -6.53 -5.00 -0.48
CA ALA A 116 -6.53 -6.46 -0.43
C ALA A 116 -5.39 -6.99 0.44
N ALA A 117 -5.54 -8.23 0.88
CA ALA A 117 -4.48 -8.95 1.55
C ALA A 117 -3.94 -10.08 0.68
N ILE A 118 -2.62 -10.26 0.73
CA ILE A 118 -1.90 -11.41 0.18
C ILE A 118 -1.54 -12.32 1.35
N VAL A 119 -2.10 -13.51 1.40
CA VAL A 119 -1.61 -14.56 2.29
C VAL A 119 -0.40 -15.21 1.61
N LEU A 120 0.74 -15.18 2.25
CA LEU A 120 1.98 -15.74 1.71
C LEU A 120 2.05 -17.26 1.92
N ASP A 121 2.80 -17.95 1.07
CA ASP A 121 3.03 -19.40 1.13
C ASP A 121 4.01 -19.80 2.26
N GLY A 122 4.62 -18.85 2.94
CA GLY A 122 5.48 -19.03 4.10
C GLY A 122 5.57 -17.77 4.95
N ALA A 123 5.88 -17.96 6.22
CA ALA A 123 6.18 -16.86 7.13
C ALA A 123 7.54 -16.25 6.81
N LEU A 124 7.63 -14.93 6.82
CA LEU A 124 8.88 -14.20 6.64
C LEU A 124 9.52 -13.92 8.01
N PRO A 125 10.85 -14.02 8.12
CA PRO A 125 11.60 -13.72 9.35
C PRO A 125 11.79 -12.19 9.50
N ILE A 126 10.71 -11.45 9.39
CA ILE A 126 10.66 -9.98 9.45
C ILE A 126 9.63 -9.59 10.49
N GLU A 127 9.95 -8.61 11.32
CA GLU A 127 8.99 -8.01 12.24
C GLU A 127 7.90 -7.29 11.44
N PRO A 128 6.61 -7.68 11.58
CA PRO A 128 5.52 -7.01 10.88
C PRO A 128 5.37 -5.56 11.32
N ALA A 129 4.85 -4.72 10.44
CA ALA A 129 4.52 -3.33 10.77
C ALA A 129 3.46 -3.30 11.89
N ALA A 130 3.66 -2.42 12.86
CA ALA A 130 2.67 -2.16 13.88
C ALA A 130 1.43 -1.49 13.27
N ILE A 131 0.25 -1.87 13.71
CA ILE A 131 -1.03 -1.32 13.27
C ILE A 131 -1.42 -0.14 14.16
N ALA A 132 -1.98 0.91 13.58
CA ALA A 132 -2.50 2.05 14.33
C ALA A 132 -3.67 1.65 15.23
N VAL A 133 -3.88 2.40 16.30
CA VAL A 133 -5.08 2.31 17.10
C VAL A 133 -6.10 3.27 16.50
N GLU A 134 -7.35 2.88 16.45
CA GLU A 134 -8.49 3.31 15.64
C GLU A 134 -8.79 4.81 15.41
N GLN A 135 -8.00 5.74 15.84
CA GLN A 135 -8.33 7.15 15.66
C GLN A 135 -7.67 7.76 14.42
N ALA A 136 -8.51 8.25 13.51
CA ALA A 136 -8.01 9.04 12.38
C ALA A 136 -7.30 10.30 12.91
N PRO A 137 -6.13 10.67 12.36
CA PRO A 137 -5.50 11.93 12.70
C PRO A 137 -6.40 13.10 12.29
N ALA A 138 -6.25 14.24 12.95
CA ALA A 138 -6.93 15.44 12.54
C ALA A 138 -6.35 16.00 11.21
N PRO A 139 -7.14 16.73 10.42
CA PRO A 139 -6.60 17.44 9.25
C PRO A 139 -5.40 18.33 9.63
N GLY A 140 -4.33 18.26 8.85
CA GLY A 140 -3.07 18.94 9.10
C GLY A 140 -2.06 18.15 9.93
N GLU A 141 -2.45 17.04 10.56
CA GLU A 141 -1.51 16.19 11.27
C GLU A 141 -0.53 15.47 10.33
N PRO A 142 0.73 15.26 10.78
CA PRO A 142 1.76 14.68 9.95
C PRO A 142 1.52 13.18 9.70
N LEU A 143 1.80 12.78 8.47
CA LEU A 143 1.80 11.42 7.98
C LEU A 143 3.18 11.04 7.45
N VAL A 144 3.40 9.76 7.26
CA VAL A 144 4.57 9.23 6.54
C VAL A 144 4.09 8.25 5.49
N HIS A 145 4.41 8.47 4.23
CA HIS A 145 4.14 7.51 3.15
C HIS A 145 5.44 6.92 2.65
N ALA A 146 5.51 5.60 2.56
CA ALA A 146 6.67 4.89 2.05
C ALA A 146 6.28 3.96 0.90
N ALA A 147 7.12 3.92 -0.15
CA ALA A 147 6.83 3.10 -1.33
C ALA A 147 8.08 2.82 -2.17
N TYR A 148 7.91 1.91 -3.13
CA TYR A 148 8.84 1.65 -4.24
C TYR A 148 8.26 2.24 -5.53
N PRO A 149 8.46 3.54 -5.79
CA PRO A 149 7.90 4.22 -6.95
C PRO A 149 8.54 3.76 -8.25
N ALA A 150 7.82 3.88 -9.37
CA ALA A 150 8.29 3.43 -10.69
C ALA A 150 9.61 4.07 -11.10
N SER A 151 9.83 5.34 -10.75
CA SER A 151 11.06 6.08 -11.04
C SER A 151 12.27 5.57 -10.23
N ARG A 152 12.04 4.93 -9.09
CA ARG A 152 13.07 4.45 -8.15
C ARG A 152 12.71 3.07 -7.58
N ARG A 153 12.34 2.15 -8.46
CA ARG A 153 11.76 0.84 -8.10
C ARG A 153 12.58 -0.04 -7.16
N TYR A 154 13.88 0.16 -7.11
CA TYR A 154 14.78 -0.65 -6.27
C TYR A 154 15.26 0.07 -5.02
N GLN A 155 14.66 1.20 -4.71
CA GLN A 155 15.01 2.00 -3.54
C GLN A 155 13.74 2.48 -2.85
N LEU A 156 13.53 2.05 -1.61
CA LEU A 156 12.42 2.55 -0.81
C LEU A 156 12.53 4.07 -0.66
N GLN A 157 11.46 4.77 -0.95
CA GLN A 157 11.31 6.21 -0.78
C GLN A 157 10.30 6.47 0.33
N ALA A 158 10.50 7.52 1.10
CA ALA A 158 9.51 7.99 2.06
C ALA A 158 9.33 9.50 1.99
N HIS A 159 8.08 9.95 2.03
CA HIS A 159 7.72 11.33 2.30
C HIS A 159 7.41 11.43 3.80
N MET A 160 8.35 12.04 4.54
CA MET A 160 8.24 12.25 5.99
C MET A 160 7.54 13.57 6.27
N GLY A 161 6.47 13.55 7.06
CA GLY A 161 5.77 14.77 7.46
C GLY A 161 4.83 15.34 6.40
N CYS A 162 4.41 14.55 5.42
CA CYS A 162 3.23 14.87 4.61
C CYS A 162 1.99 14.92 5.51
N ARG A 163 0.86 15.45 5.02
CA ARG A 163 -0.26 15.80 5.88
C ARG A 163 -1.56 15.19 5.42
N LEU A 164 -2.41 14.88 6.37
CA LEU A 164 -3.82 14.64 6.11
C LEU A 164 -4.48 15.98 5.73
N LEU A 165 -5.06 16.04 4.54
CA LEU A 165 -5.78 17.22 4.04
C LEU A 165 -7.26 17.17 4.44
N ASN A 166 -7.89 16.01 4.28
CA ASN A 166 -9.29 15.79 4.61
C ASN A 166 -9.60 14.31 4.81
N ALA A 167 -10.52 14.02 5.73
CA ALA A 167 -11.12 12.70 5.96
C ALA A 167 -12.64 12.86 5.99
N PRO A 168 -13.34 12.81 4.83
CA PRO A 168 -14.78 13.02 4.78
C PRO A 168 -15.53 11.97 5.61
N GLU A 169 -16.48 12.41 6.43
CA GLU A 169 -17.22 11.52 7.34
C GLU A 169 -18.03 10.42 6.61
N ASN A 170 -18.53 10.75 5.42
CA ASN A 170 -19.42 9.87 4.64
C ASN A 170 -18.70 8.95 3.64
N VAL A 171 -17.39 9.09 3.49
CA VAL A 171 -16.59 8.29 2.56
C VAL A 171 -15.30 7.87 3.26
N PRO A 172 -15.03 6.58 3.41
CA PRO A 172 -13.87 6.10 4.17
C PRO A 172 -12.58 6.23 3.36
N VAL A 173 -12.22 7.47 3.04
CA VAL A 173 -10.96 7.80 2.36
C VAL A 173 -10.26 8.95 3.06
N TRP A 174 -8.94 8.93 3.03
CA TRP A 174 -8.10 10.04 3.43
C TRP A 174 -7.54 10.73 2.21
N LEU A 175 -7.80 12.03 2.08
CA LEU A 175 -7.07 12.90 1.17
C LEU A 175 -5.82 13.41 1.86
N ASN A 176 -4.69 13.30 1.19
CA ASN A 176 -3.39 13.66 1.76
C ASN A 176 -2.48 14.27 0.67
N ASP A 177 -1.43 14.97 1.10
CA ASP A 177 -0.41 15.54 0.22
C ASP A 177 0.87 14.71 0.14
N CYS A 178 0.84 13.48 0.63
CA CYS A 178 1.99 12.58 0.54
C CYS A 178 2.33 12.27 -0.91
N ASP A 179 3.52 12.63 -1.34
CA ASP A 179 3.96 12.40 -2.72
C ASP A 179 3.93 10.92 -3.07
N THR A 180 3.31 10.62 -4.18
CA THR A 180 3.16 9.27 -4.71
C THR A 180 3.34 9.29 -6.23
N GLU A 181 3.49 8.11 -6.84
CA GLU A 181 3.53 7.93 -8.29
C GLU A 181 3.17 6.47 -8.63
N PRO A 182 3.07 6.07 -9.91
CA PRO A 182 2.86 4.67 -10.27
C PRO A 182 3.83 3.73 -9.54
N SER A 183 3.37 2.56 -9.16
CA SER A 183 4.02 1.55 -8.32
C SER A 183 4.06 1.85 -6.81
N SER A 184 3.72 3.06 -6.37
CA SER A 184 3.55 3.38 -4.95
C SER A 184 2.24 2.87 -4.37
N SER A 185 1.26 2.52 -5.23
CA SER A 185 -0.02 1.94 -4.81
C SER A 185 0.20 0.74 -3.89
N GLY A 186 -0.60 0.64 -2.84
CA GLY A 186 -0.47 -0.38 -1.80
C GLY A 186 0.56 -0.04 -0.72
N GLY A 187 1.33 1.04 -0.89
CA GLY A 187 2.28 1.51 0.11
C GLY A 187 1.60 2.01 1.38
N PRO A 188 2.26 1.85 2.55
CA PRO A 188 1.72 2.28 3.81
C PRO A 188 1.64 3.80 3.91
N VAL A 189 0.60 4.26 4.59
CA VAL A 189 0.53 5.58 5.21
C VAL A 189 0.58 5.36 6.71
N PHE A 190 1.67 5.79 7.31
CA PHE A 190 1.90 5.67 8.74
C PHE A 190 1.49 6.94 9.48
N VAL A 191 1.04 6.76 10.71
CA VAL A 191 0.96 7.79 11.74
C VAL A 191 2.02 7.51 12.81
N GLU A 192 2.54 8.55 13.44
CA GLU A 192 3.42 8.39 14.57
C GLU A 192 2.62 8.40 15.88
N ALA A 193 2.77 7.34 16.66
CA ALA A 193 2.23 7.24 18.00
C ALA A 193 3.28 6.62 18.93
N ASP A 194 3.48 7.22 20.11
CA ASP A 194 4.49 6.77 21.08
C ASP A 194 5.90 6.61 20.47
N LYS A 195 6.29 7.56 19.62
CA LYS A 195 7.58 7.56 18.88
C LYS A 195 7.77 6.35 17.95
N ARG A 196 6.68 5.74 17.51
CA ARG A 196 6.68 4.61 16.57
C ARG A 196 5.75 4.89 15.41
N LEU A 197 6.18 4.48 14.22
CA LEU A 197 5.33 4.50 13.03
C LEU A 197 4.37 3.31 13.08
N ARG A 198 3.07 3.60 12.92
CA ARG A 198 2.00 2.62 12.88
C ARG A 198 1.22 2.74 11.59
N LEU A 199 0.97 1.61 10.92
CA LEU A 199 0.20 1.57 9.69
C LEU A 199 -1.25 1.99 9.96
N ALA A 200 -1.69 3.06 9.33
CA ALA A 200 -3.01 3.65 9.53
C ALA A 200 -3.87 3.65 8.26
N ALA A 201 -3.25 3.71 7.09
CA ALA A 201 -3.95 3.69 5.82
C ALA A 201 -3.07 3.10 4.70
N VAL A 202 -3.69 2.79 3.56
CA VAL A 202 -3.03 2.25 2.37
C VAL A 202 -3.21 3.24 1.22
N MET A 203 -2.12 3.66 0.59
CA MET A 203 -2.15 4.55 -0.58
C MET A 203 -2.69 3.80 -1.79
N VAL A 204 -3.71 4.33 -2.44
CA VAL A 204 -4.35 3.67 -3.59
C VAL A 204 -4.40 4.53 -4.85
N GLY A 205 -4.26 5.83 -4.76
CA GLY A 205 -4.39 6.67 -5.94
C GLY A 205 -3.88 8.09 -5.78
N ALA A 206 -3.73 8.75 -6.92
CA ALA A 206 -3.36 10.15 -7.03
C ALA A 206 -4.52 10.96 -7.65
N GLY A 207 -4.73 12.16 -7.17
CA GLY A 207 -5.78 13.03 -7.66
C GLY A 207 -5.43 14.51 -7.63
N PRO A 208 -6.19 15.34 -8.35
CA PRO A 208 -5.89 16.78 -8.47
C PRO A 208 -6.09 17.58 -7.17
N ARG A 209 -6.81 17.01 -6.20
CA ARG A 209 -7.09 17.63 -4.90
C ARG A 209 -6.33 16.97 -3.75
N GLY A 210 -5.41 16.10 -4.05
CA GLY A 210 -4.66 15.31 -3.09
C GLY A 210 -4.69 13.82 -3.43
N ASN A 211 -3.78 13.09 -2.86
CA ASN A 211 -3.67 11.66 -3.05
C ASN A 211 -4.62 10.93 -2.09
N THR A 212 -5.03 9.72 -2.47
CA THR A 212 -6.07 8.96 -1.79
C THR A 212 -5.48 7.77 -1.07
N ALA A 213 -5.75 7.66 0.23
CA ALA A 213 -5.43 6.50 1.04
C ALA A 213 -6.70 5.95 1.71
N ILE A 214 -6.77 4.64 1.88
CA ILE A 214 -7.90 3.96 2.50
C ILE A 214 -7.55 3.64 3.97
N PRO A 215 -8.29 4.18 4.94
CA PRO A 215 -7.98 4.02 6.36
C PRO A 215 -8.25 2.61 6.88
N LEU A 216 -7.56 2.26 7.96
CA LEU A 216 -7.60 0.96 8.64
C LEU A 216 -9.02 0.46 8.92
N ALA A 217 -9.93 1.33 9.36
CA ALA A 217 -11.30 0.96 9.69
C ALA A 217 -12.04 0.25 8.55
N THR A 218 -11.67 0.53 7.29
CA THR A 218 -12.27 -0.09 6.11
C THR A 218 -11.75 -1.52 5.87
N TRP A 219 -10.48 -1.79 6.16
CA TRP A 219 -9.83 -3.04 5.78
C TRP A 219 -9.32 -3.86 6.96
N GLN A 220 -9.61 -3.48 8.19
CA GLN A 220 -9.15 -4.21 9.38
C GLN A 220 -9.61 -5.67 9.41
N GLU A 221 -10.76 -6.01 8.81
CA GLU A 221 -11.24 -7.38 8.69
C GLU A 221 -10.27 -8.29 7.91
N LEU A 222 -9.46 -7.73 7.01
CA LEU A 222 -8.42 -8.47 6.29
C LEU A 222 -7.29 -8.95 7.21
N LEU A 223 -7.16 -8.35 8.39
CA LEU A 223 -6.18 -8.74 9.41
C LEU A 223 -6.62 -9.99 10.17
N ASP A 224 -7.93 -10.29 10.20
CA ASP A 224 -8.46 -11.41 10.97
C ASP A 224 -8.14 -12.73 10.28
N GLY A 225 -7.36 -13.54 10.99
CA GLY A 225 -6.57 -14.66 10.52
C GLY A 225 -7.30 -15.91 10.01
N LYS A 226 -8.38 -15.79 9.28
CA LYS A 226 -8.92 -16.93 8.54
C LYS A 226 -8.08 -17.15 7.30
N GLY A 227 -7.32 -18.24 7.26
CA GLY A 227 -6.45 -18.60 6.14
C GLY A 227 -7.07 -18.45 4.75
N CYS A 228 -6.57 -19.19 3.76
CA CYS A 228 -7.21 -19.28 2.45
C CYS A 228 -8.46 -20.19 2.60
N ASN A 229 -9.63 -19.64 2.71
CA ASN A 229 -10.88 -20.40 2.63
C ASN A 229 -11.43 -20.30 1.23
#